data_b9e4bfb93f7674cb764ebdfd5fd76d35
#
_entry.id   b9e4bfb93f7674cb764ebdfd5fd76d35
#
_cell.length_a   1.000
_cell.length_b   1.000
_cell.length_c   1.000
_cell.angle_alpha   90.00
_cell.angle_beta   90.00
_cell.angle_gamma   90.00
#
_symmetry.space_group_name_H-M   'P 1'
#
loop_
_entity.id
_entity.type
_entity.pdbx_description
1 polymer ?
#
loop_
_entity_poly.entity_id
_entity_poly.type
_entity_poly.pdbx_seq_one_letter_code
_entity_poly.pdbx_strand_id
1 'polypeptide(L)'
;MFGVILIADNISSLFTSLLVGYYATKISRPKIIAFGIWMSVLGCFVSVLPYIVYGPGFVSASQGTPLPDHQTGSFLTRSRIQKEFCAKGSDDDFVRDDTPAPTGIMAVSILFLANFLNGLGGTSFYISGATYTDDNVKKKNSPIYFSLVFSLRLLGPMLGYVSASVCLSIYESPFEDPGITNRHPSWIGAWWLGFVVWGSAMALMSLPMSLFPKNIRRPAFSADKPAGPGGNKSEKPAPTSLVEKLKDDARGKNLPTIAYTQSLAMGRLCKNPVLMWKIATLVFIFNGVGGYVSMFPKYVENQYRVSASKSNLFTGPTKIMAMMVGLFLGGVIIRIWKPRARTIGLLSAFSDFVDIMFLSAGMYLGCSNWQLAGTEVNESGRMSIANSCNEGCDCTTRSFQPVCDVAQRATYFSPCAAGCFDRGNGSMYCTCIAGNSSSPTGFGLANVEDGFCEFPCGNLYLLVILISVGKLIGQLPRVGGMLITLRCVHPADKGIAMGLMGLCFNLLXXVPYPLIYSAIFDATCLVWEERGGRRGNCWFYDVDKLRFAYHGVTIVFLGLGLICQLVMSYYAKRVT
;
A
#
# COMPACT_ATOMS: atom_id res chain seq x y z
N MET A 1 3.48 -12.79 8.74
CA MET A 1 4.11 -11.72 9.54
C MET A 1 4.02 -10.33 8.88
N PHE A 2 4.32 -10.19 7.58
CA PHE A 2 4.25 -8.91 6.86
C PHE A 2 2.90 -8.21 7.00
N GLY A 3 1.79 -8.95 6.84
CA GLY A 3 0.44 -8.40 6.98
C GLY A 3 0.14 -7.83 8.37
N VAL A 4 0.71 -8.41 9.43
CA VAL A 4 0.53 -7.94 10.80
C VAL A 4 1.17 -6.55 11.00
N ILE A 5 2.35 -6.34 10.41
CA ILE A 5 3.03 -5.03 10.45
C ILE A 5 2.18 -3.97 9.72
N LEU A 6 1.64 -4.32 8.55
CA LEU A 6 0.83 -3.41 7.73
C LEU A 6 -0.52 -3.03 8.38
N ILE A 7 -1.06 -3.87 9.26
CA ILE A 7 -2.34 -3.60 9.93
C ILE A 7 -2.15 -2.67 11.14
N ALA A 8 -0.93 -2.54 11.69
CA ALA A 8 -0.65 -1.80 12.92
C ALA A 8 -1.12 -0.34 12.86
N ASP A 9 -0.88 0.36 11.75
CA ASP A 9 -1.29 1.75 11.54
C ASP A 9 -2.82 1.89 11.51
N ASN A 10 -3.51 0.91 10.96
CA ASN A 10 -4.97 0.89 10.91
C ASN A 10 -5.58 0.59 12.29
N ILE A 11 -4.96 -0.29 13.07
CA ILE A 11 -5.37 -0.56 14.47
C ILE A 11 -5.26 0.72 15.32
N SER A 12 -4.15 1.44 15.23
CA SER A 12 -3.98 2.69 15.98
C SER A 12 -5.00 3.75 15.55
N SER A 13 -5.24 3.86 14.24
CA SER A 13 -6.21 4.77 13.64
C SER A 13 -7.64 4.45 14.10
N LEU A 14 -7.97 3.17 14.25
CA LEU A 14 -9.28 2.71 14.71
C LEU A 14 -9.61 3.29 16.11
N PHE A 15 -8.69 3.17 17.05
CA PHE A 15 -8.87 3.67 18.41
C PHE A 15 -8.85 5.19 18.49
N THR A 16 -8.02 5.85 17.68
CA THR A 16 -7.78 7.30 17.78
C THR A 16 -8.75 8.14 16.95
N SER A 17 -9.40 7.60 15.93
CA SER A 17 -10.24 8.37 15.00
C SER A 17 -11.39 9.11 15.72
N LEU A 18 -12.10 8.43 16.61
CA LEU A 18 -13.19 9.05 17.38
C LEU A 18 -12.67 10.05 18.42
N LEU A 19 -11.55 9.73 19.08
CA LEU A 19 -10.91 10.61 20.07
C LEU A 19 -10.43 11.90 19.41
N VAL A 20 -9.72 11.79 18.31
CA VAL A 20 -9.23 12.94 17.53
C VAL A 20 -10.41 13.76 17.00
N GLY A 21 -11.46 13.12 16.50
CA GLY A 21 -12.68 13.79 16.03
C GLY A 21 -13.35 14.62 17.11
N TYR A 22 -13.38 14.11 18.33
CA TYR A 22 -13.92 14.81 19.50
C TYR A 22 -12.99 15.96 19.93
N TYR A 23 -11.70 15.69 20.15
CA TYR A 23 -10.76 16.71 20.60
C TYR A 23 -10.54 17.83 19.57
N ALA A 24 -10.70 17.54 18.28
CA ALA A 24 -10.62 18.54 17.21
C ALA A 24 -11.70 19.64 17.33
N THR A 25 -12.78 19.40 18.10
CA THR A 25 -13.80 20.43 18.38
C THR A 25 -13.43 21.30 19.58
N LYS A 26 -12.56 20.83 20.48
CA LYS A 26 -12.23 21.51 21.76
C LYS A 26 -10.85 22.15 21.77
N ILE A 27 -9.85 21.45 21.25
CA ILE A 27 -8.44 21.88 21.25
C ILE A 27 -8.12 22.57 19.92
N SER A 28 -7.04 23.35 19.88
CA SER A 28 -6.57 23.96 18.66
C SER A 28 -6.11 22.87 17.66
N ARG A 29 -6.74 22.82 16.49
CA ARG A 29 -6.49 21.79 15.47
C ARG A 29 -5.03 21.75 14.99
N PRO A 30 -4.34 22.89 14.76
CA PRO A 30 -2.92 22.86 14.39
C PRO A 30 -2.04 22.14 15.42
N LYS A 31 -2.34 22.27 16.72
CA LYS A 31 -1.59 21.56 17.77
C LYS A 31 -1.79 20.05 17.72
N ILE A 32 -3.02 19.60 17.41
CA ILE A 32 -3.33 18.16 17.22
C ILE A 32 -2.57 17.63 16.00
N ILE A 33 -2.54 18.39 14.91
CA ILE A 33 -1.80 18.03 13.69
C ILE A 33 -0.30 17.93 13.99
N ALA A 34 0.27 18.95 14.66
CA ALA A 34 1.69 18.97 15.02
C ALA A 34 2.07 17.77 15.91
N PHE A 35 1.25 17.47 16.92
CA PHE A 35 1.44 16.28 17.78
C PHE A 35 1.44 14.99 16.93
N GLY A 36 0.49 14.87 16.00
CA GLY A 36 0.41 13.71 15.10
C GLY A 36 1.66 13.56 14.24
N ILE A 37 2.18 14.66 13.67
CA ILE A 37 3.42 14.64 12.87
C ILE A 37 4.59 14.15 13.73
N TRP A 38 4.72 14.64 14.98
CA TRP A 38 5.78 14.18 15.91
C TRP A 38 5.67 12.67 16.22
N MET A 39 4.45 12.13 16.31
CA MET A 39 4.25 10.68 16.47
C MET A 39 4.74 9.90 15.24
N SER A 40 4.49 10.41 14.04
CA SER A 40 5.01 9.80 12.80
C SER A 40 6.54 9.90 12.70
N VAL A 41 7.14 11.04 13.08
CA VAL A 41 8.61 11.20 13.16
C VAL A 41 9.22 10.13 14.07
N LEU A 42 8.64 9.97 15.26
CA LEU A 42 9.08 8.93 16.21
C LEU A 42 8.94 7.54 15.59
N GLY A 43 7.83 7.27 14.91
CA GLY A 43 7.61 6.01 14.19
C GLY A 43 8.69 5.73 13.14
N CYS A 44 9.09 6.75 12.36
CA CYS A 44 10.16 6.60 11.37
C CYS A 44 11.49 6.22 12.03
N PHE A 45 11.88 6.88 13.12
CA PHE A 45 13.15 6.56 13.80
C PHE A 45 13.09 5.20 14.51
N VAL A 46 11.94 4.81 15.06
CA VAL A 46 11.74 3.46 15.64
C VAL A 46 11.87 2.39 14.54
N SER A 47 11.45 2.68 13.30
CA SER A 47 11.60 1.74 12.18
C SER A 47 13.08 1.42 11.84
N VAL A 48 14.01 2.31 12.20
CA VAL A 48 15.45 2.11 11.97
C VAL A 48 16.09 1.24 13.06
N LEU A 49 15.47 1.14 14.24
CA LEU A 49 16.05 0.42 15.39
C LEU A 49 16.47 -1.03 15.07
N PRO A 50 15.71 -1.85 14.32
CA PRO A 50 16.17 -3.20 14.00
C PRO A 50 17.51 -3.22 13.29
N TYR A 51 17.78 -2.28 12.39
CA TYR A 51 19.07 -2.16 11.71
C TYR A 51 20.19 -1.79 12.68
N ILE A 52 19.93 -0.84 13.59
CA ILE A 52 20.93 -0.40 14.58
C ILE A 52 21.27 -1.51 15.60
N VAL A 53 20.24 -2.24 16.06
CA VAL A 53 20.39 -3.26 17.13
C VAL A 53 21.03 -4.55 16.59
N TYR A 54 20.59 -5.01 15.42
CA TYR A 54 20.99 -6.30 14.88
C TYR A 54 22.08 -6.21 13.80
N GLY A 55 22.34 -5.01 13.28
CA GLY A 55 23.36 -4.76 12.27
C GLY A 55 22.94 -5.17 10.85
N PRO A 56 23.84 -4.98 9.88
CA PRO A 56 23.63 -5.45 8.51
C PRO A 56 23.58 -6.98 8.45
N GLY A 57 22.83 -7.51 7.51
CA GLY A 57 22.63 -8.96 7.36
C GLY A 57 21.51 -9.54 8.23
N PHE A 58 20.85 -8.73 9.06
CA PHE A 58 19.71 -9.18 9.89
C PHE A 58 18.61 -9.86 9.04
N VAL A 59 18.34 -9.31 7.87
CA VAL A 59 17.32 -9.86 6.97
C VAL A 59 17.77 -11.24 6.44
N SER A 60 19.05 -11.40 6.11
CA SER A 60 19.63 -12.68 5.69
C SER A 60 19.59 -13.72 6.82
N ALA A 61 19.95 -13.29 8.03
CA ALA A 61 19.91 -14.16 9.22
C ALA A 61 18.48 -14.62 9.54
N SER A 62 17.48 -13.76 9.34
CA SER A 62 16.07 -14.13 9.55
C SER A 62 15.56 -15.08 8.46
N GLN A 63 16.27 -15.17 7.34
CA GLN A 63 15.97 -16.11 6.25
C GLN A 63 16.72 -17.44 6.37
N GLY A 64 17.46 -17.65 7.47
CA GLY A 64 18.10 -18.94 7.78
C GLY A 64 19.45 -19.18 7.12
N THR A 65 20.12 -18.15 6.65
CA THR A 65 21.55 -18.26 6.29
C THR A 65 22.38 -18.15 7.58
N PRO A 66 23.32 -19.08 7.85
CA PRO A 66 24.12 -19.00 9.07
C PRO A 66 25.00 -17.76 9.08
N LEU A 67 24.94 -16.98 10.16
CA LEU A 67 25.94 -15.95 10.42
C LEU A 67 27.27 -16.63 10.68
N PRO A 68 28.35 -16.17 10.07
CA PRO A 68 29.67 -16.69 10.46
C PRO A 68 29.97 -16.34 11.91
N ASP A 69 30.41 -17.33 12.64
CA ASP A 69 30.77 -17.27 14.06
C ASP A 69 31.77 -16.14 14.33
N HIS A 70 31.51 -15.36 15.37
CA HIS A 70 32.39 -14.27 15.84
C HIS A 70 33.72 -14.83 16.36
N GLN A 71 34.63 -15.26 15.49
CA GLN A 71 36.01 -15.50 15.88
C GLN A 71 36.99 -14.83 14.89
N THR A 72 37.54 -13.76 15.38
CA THR A 72 38.84 -13.14 15.06
C THR A 72 39.48 -13.42 13.68
N GLY A 73 39.54 -12.40 12.88
CA GLY A 73 40.64 -12.26 11.93
C GLY A 73 40.38 -12.78 10.52
N SER A 74 40.01 -11.91 9.72
CA SER A 74 39.91 -11.91 8.26
C SER A 74 38.51 -11.67 7.72
N PHE A 75 38.20 -10.41 7.60
CA PHE A 75 36.93 -9.88 7.07
C PHE A 75 36.83 -10.02 5.53
N LEU A 76 37.41 -11.06 4.99
CA LEU A 76 37.43 -11.27 3.54
C LEU A 76 36.94 -12.66 3.11
N THR A 77 36.03 -13.25 3.90
CA THR A 77 35.32 -14.40 3.36
C THR A 77 34.01 -13.90 2.71
N ARG A 78 34.16 -13.52 1.47
CA ARG A 78 33.07 -13.30 0.50
C ARG A 78 32.06 -14.43 0.68
N SER A 79 30.94 -14.17 1.32
CA SER A 79 29.81 -15.11 1.34
C SER A 79 29.26 -15.19 -0.08
N ARG A 80 29.90 -15.95 -0.93
CA ARG A 80 29.34 -16.34 -2.21
C ARG A 80 28.00 -16.99 -1.92
N ILE A 81 26.95 -16.39 -2.43
CA ILE A 81 25.63 -17.01 -2.42
C ILE A 81 25.80 -18.37 -3.09
N GLN A 82 25.67 -19.39 -2.29
CA GLN A 82 25.89 -20.75 -2.74
C GLN A 82 24.74 -21.15 -3.66
N LYS A 83 25.01 -21.23 -4.95
CA LYS A 83 24.04 -21.75 -5.91
C LYS A 83 23.79 -23.22 -5.60
N GLU A 84 22.53 -23.61 -5.64
CA GLU A 84 22.14 -25.01 -5.46
C GLU A 84 22.43 -25.77 -6.74
N PHE A 85 23.42 -26.63 -6.72
CA PHE A 85 23.80 -27.52 -7.81
C PHE A 85 23.34 -28.95 -7.52
N CYS A 86 23.26 -29.77 -8.56
CA CYS A 86 23.00 -31.19 -8.44
C CYS A 86 24.23 -31.87 -7.79
N ALA A 87 24.06 -32.42 -6.59
CA ALA A 87 25.12 -33.09 -5.84
C ALA A 87 24.82 -34.59 -5.73
N LYS A 88 25.28 -35.37 -6.71
CA LYS A 88 25.21 -36.84 -6.61
C LYS A 88 26.30 -37.36 -5.66
N GLY A 89 25.91 -37.65 -4.42
CA GLY A 89 26.69 -38.46 -3.48
C GLY A 89 27.71 -37.75 -2.60
N SER A 90 27.51 -36.50 -2.23
CA SER A 90 28.31 -35.91 -1.15
C SER A 90 27.50 -35.95 0.16
N ASP A 91 27.95 -36.79 1.07
CA ASP A 91 27.46 -36.88 2.45
C ASP A 91 27.92 -35.65 3.28
N ASP A 92 27.66 -34.46 2.79
CA ASP A 92 27.77 -33.28 3.63
C ASP A 92 26.45 -33.09 4.36
N ASP A 93 26.41 -33.56 5.59
CA ASP A 93 25.35 -33.31 6.56
C ASP A 93 25.18 -31.81 6.75
N PHE A 94 24.33 -31.21 5.92
CA PHE A 94 23.89 -29.86 6.11
C PHE A 94 23.02 -29.83 7.38
N VAL A 95 23.59 -29.33 8.46
CA VAL A 95 22.90 -29.23 9.75
C VAL A 95 21.58 -28.48 9.55
N ARG A 96 20.50 -29.21 9.69
CA ARG A 96 19.14 -28.67 9.67
C ARG A 96 18.90 -27.91 10.98
N ASP A 97 19.24 -26.65 11.00
CA ASP A 97 18.83 -25.78 12.13
C ASP A 97 17.47 -25.16 11.77
N ASP A 98 16.41 -25.91 12.11
CA ASP A 98 15.01 -25.54 11.84
C ASP A 98 14.41 -24.64 12.93
N THR A 99 15.22 -24.13 13.88
CA THR A 99 14.71 -23.26 14.93
C THR A 99 14.49 -21.84 14.38
N PRO A 100 13.27 -21.30 14.48
CA PRO A 100 13.06 -19.90 14.10
C PRO A 100 13.86 -19.01 15.06
N ALA A 101 14.73 -18.19 14.51
CA ALA A 101 15.56 -17.29 15.31
C ALA A 101 14.67 -16.37 16.17
N PRO A 102 14.86 -16.32 17.50
CA PRO A 102 14.04 -15.48 18.38
C PRO A 102 14.16 -13.98 18.07
N THR A 103 15.19 -13.58 17.37
CA THR A 103 15.45 -12.23 16.90
C THR A 103 14.36 -11.72 15.93
N GLY A 104 13.74 -12.60 15.15
CA GLY A 104 12.72 -12.22 14.18
C GLY A 104 11.45 -11.63 14.80
N ILE A 105 10.99 -12.21 15.92
CA ILE A 105 9.77 -11.75 16.61
C ILE A 105 9.99 -10.34 17.20
N MET A 106 11.16 -10.08 17.78
CA MET A 106 11.49 -8.78 18.37
C MET A 106 11.53 -7.66 17.33
N ALA A 107 12.15 -7.91 16.17
CA ALA A 107 12.18 -6.94 15.07
C ALA A 107 10.77 -6.66 14.53
N VAL A 108 9.94 -7.71 14.37
CA VAL A 108 8.54 -7.57 13.94
C VAL A 108 7.77 -6.70 14.95
N SER A 109 8.01 -6.89 16.26
CA SER A 109 7.36 -6.10 17.32
C SER A 109 7.77 -4.62 17.27
N ILE A 110 9.06 -4.34 17.01
CA ILE A 110 9.57 -2.97 16.84
C ILE A 110 8.92 -2.31 15.61
N LEU A 111 8.87 -3.00 14.48
CA LEU A 111 8.26 -2.49 13.26
C LEU A 111 6.73 -2.33 13.41
N PHE A 112 6.08 -3.20 14.16
CA PHE A 112 4.66 -3.07 14.51
C PHE A 112 4.43 -1.79 15.31
N LEU A 113 5.24 -1.55 16.36
CA LEU A 113 5.16 -0.34 17.18
C LEU A 113 5.40 0.93 16.33
N ALA A 114 6.37 0.90 15.43
CA ALA A 114 6.68 2.01 14.53
C ALA A 114 5.47 2.37 13.65
N ASN A 115 4.84 1.37 13.04
CA ASN A 115 3.64 1.57 12.22
C ASN A 115 2.43 2.02 13.05
N PHE A 116 2.29 1.51 14.27
CA PHE A 116 1.26 1.96 15.20
C PHE A 116 1.38 3.46 15.49
N LEU A 117 2.59 3.97 15.70
CA LEU A 117 2.86 5.41 15.92
C LEU A 117 2.53 6.22 14.65
N ASN A 118 2.83 5.70 13.46
CA ASN A 118 2.50 6.34 12.19
C ASN A 118 0.98 6.50 12.01
N GLY A 119 0.20 5.50 12.40
CA GLY A 119 -1.27 5.56 12.33
C GLY A 119 -1.87 6.65 13.21
N LEU A 120 -1.32 6.88 14.40
CA LEU A 120 -1.71 8.01 15.27
C LEU A 120 -1.52 9.35 14.54
N GLY A 121 -0.39 9.51 13.87
CA GLY A 121 -0.04 10.71 13.12
C GLY A 121 -0.98 10.96 11.94
N GLY A 122 -1.19 9.93 11.12
CA GLY A 122 -2.05 10.00 9.93
C GLY A 122 -3.50 10.37 10.26
N THR A 123 -4.05 9.78 11.32
CA THR A 123 -5.43 10.04 11.79
C THR A 123 -5.58 11.49 12.25
N SER A 124 -4.63 11.97 13.02
CA SER A 124 -4.64 13.36 13.55
C SER A 124 -4.62 14.37 12.40
N PHE A 125 -3.78 14.15 11.40
CA PHE A 125 -3.68 15.01 10.21
C PHE A 125 -4.99 14.97 9.39
N TYR A 126 -5.52 13.79 9.10
CA TYR A 126 -6.68 13.64 8.21
C TYR A 126 -7.92 14.31 8.79
N ILE A 127 -8.26 14.03 10.04
CA ILE A 127 -9.49 14.53 10.69
C ILE A 127 -9.38 16.03 10.97
N SER A 128 -8.29 16.46 11.63
CA SER A 128 -8.13 17.86 12.05
C SER A 128 -7.81 18.77 10.86
N GLY A 129 -7.05 18.30 9.88
CA GLY A 129 -6.67 19.06 8.68
C GLY A 129 -7.88 19.39 7.80
N ALA A 130 -8.74 18.40 7.54
CA ALA A 130 -9.93 18.60 6.72
C ALA A 130 -10.89 19.61 7.36
N THR A 131 -11.15 19.47 8.68
CA THR A 131 -12.05 20.39 9.40
C THR A 131 -11.45 21.80 9.54
N TYR A 132 -10.13 21.91 9.76
CA TYR A 132 -9.42 23.19 9.81
C TYR A 132 -9.52 23.95 8.49
N THR A 133 -9.31 23.26 7.37
CA THR A 133 -9.41 23.83 6.03
C THR A 133 -10.83 24.33 5.74
N ASP A 134 -11.85 23.51 6.04
CA ASP A 134 -13.26 23.87 5.77
C ASP A 134 -13.70 25.12 6.56
N ASP A 135 -13.23 25.25 7.80
CA ASP A 135 -13.63 26.35 8.70
C ASP A 135 -12.91 27.66 8.37
N ASN A 136 -11.70 27.62 7.80
CA ASN A 136 -10.89 28.83 7.54
C ASN A 136 -10.96 29.33 6.10
N VAL A 137 -11.65 28.63 5.19
CA VAL A 137 -11.75 28.96 3.77
C VAL A 137 -13.20 29.37 3.42
N LYS A 138 -13.35 30.36 2.54
CA LYS A 138 -14.67 30.72 1.99
C LYS A 138 -15.29 29.50 1.29
N LYS A 139 -16.54 29.17 1.59
CA LYS A 139 -17.25 27.99 1.06
C LYS A 139 -17.26 27.93 -0.48
N LYS A 140 -17.27 29.06 -1.16
CA LYS A 140 -17.18 29.16 -2.62
C LYS A 140 -15.85 28.58 -3.15
N ASN A 141 -14.75 28.79 -2.43
CA ASN A 141 -13.40 28.38 -2.84
C ASN A 141 -12.97 27.02 -2.25
N SER A 142 -13.75 26.47 -1.32
CA SER A 142 -13.48 25.20 -0.63
C SER A 142 -13.11 24.06 -1.60
N PRO A 143 -13.79 23.87 -2.77
CA PRO A 143 -13.42 22.79 -3.70
C PRO A 143 -11.97 22.85 -4.19
N ILE A 144 -11.48 24.06 -4.51
CA ILE A 144 -10.11 24.24 -5.00
C ILE A 144 -9.09 23.93 -3.90
N TYR A 145 -9.31 24.45 -2.68
CA TYR A 145 -8.38 24.17 -1.58
C TYR A 145 -8.33 22.68 -1.24
N PHE A 146 -9.48 22.00 -1.21
CA PHE A 146 -9.50 20.55 -1.00
C PHE A 146 -8.82 19.79 -2.15
N SER A 147 -9.06 20.18 -3.40
CA SER A 147 -8.42 19.53 -4.55
C SER A 147 -6.90 19.71 -4.50
N LEU A 148 -6.43 20.90 -4.14
CA LEU A 148 -5.00 21.18 -4.01
C LEU A 148 -4.38 20.36 -2.88
N VAL A 149 -4.99 20.34 -1.68
CA VAL A 149 -4.49 19.59 -0.52
C VAL A 149 -4.44 18.08 -0.83
N PHE A 150 -5.49 17.53 -1.42
CA PHE A 150 -5.54 16.11 -1.75
C PHE A 150 -4.60 15.74 -2.90
N SER A 151 -4.43 16.63 -3.89
CA SER A 151 -3.44 16.42 -4.97
C SER A 151 -2.02 16.41 -4.42
N LEU A 152 -1.68 17.40 -3.58
CA LEU A 152 -0.37 17.46 -2.92
C LEU A 152 -0.12 16.24 -2.01
N ARG A 153 -1.18 15.73 -1.35
CA ARG A 153 -1.07 14.51 -0.52
C ARG A 153 -0.64 13.29 -1.35
N LEU A 154 -1.05 13.22 -2.62
CA LEU A 154 -0.65 12.12 -3.51
C LEU A 154 0.83 12.20 -3.94
N LEU A 155 1.48 13.37 -3.78
CA LEU A 155 2.94 13.48 -3.98
C LEU A 155 3.71 12.59 -2.99
N GLY A 156 3.19 12.40 -1.77
CA GLY A 156 3.84 11.57 -0.75
C GLY A 156 4.14 10.16 -1.25
N PRO A 157 3.12 9.35 -1.61
CA PRO A 157 3.37 8.03 -2.17
C PRO A 157 4.24 8.05 -3.43
N MET A 158 4.08 9.04 -4.31
CA MET A 158 4.91 9.16 -5.52
C MET A 158 6.39 9.33 -5.17
N LEU A 159 6.68 10.30 -4.30
CA LEU A 159 8.06 10.53 -3.82
C LEU A 159 8.58 9.34 -3.02
N GLY A 160 7.70 8.68 -2.27
CA GLY A 160 8.00 7.44 -1.55
C GLY A 160 8.46 6.32 -2.49
N TYR A 161 7.75 6.08 -3.59
CA TYR A 161 8.16 5.07 -4.58
C TYR A 161 9.50 5.41 -5.24
N VAL A 162 9.71 6.67 -5.59
CA VAL A 162 10.97 7.14 -6.20
C VAL A 162 12.13 7.00 -5.20
N SER A 163 11.96 7.50 -3.97
CA SER A 163 13.00 7.42 -2.94
C SER A 163 13.29 5.96 -2.54
N ALA A 164 12.27 5.11 -2.46
CA ALA A 164 12.45 3.67 -2.20
C ALA A 164 13.25 3.01 -3.32
N SER A 165 12.97 3.34 -4.58
CA SER A 165 13.74 2.83 -5.73
C SER A 165 15.23 3.21 -5.61
N VAL A 166 15.50 4.48 -5.26
CA VAL A 166 16.88 4.97 -5.06
C VAL A 166 17.54 4.27 -3.86
N CYS A 167 16.87 4.24 -2.70
CA CYS A 167 17.43 3.63 -1.48
C CYS A 167 17.72 2.13 -1.68
N LEU A 168 16.80 1.41 -2.34
CA LEU A 168 16.96 -0.02 -2.59
C LEU A 168 17.99 -0.34 -3.68
N SER A 169 18.41 0.63 -4.47
CA SER A 169 19.52 0.47 -5.42
C SER A 169 20.90 0.58 -4.74
N ILE A 170 20.92 1.14 -3.52
CA ILE A 170 22.13 1.20 -2.66
C ILE A 170 22.15 -0.08 -1.79
N TYR A 171 23.29 -0.69 -1.59
CA TYR A 171 23.42 -1.88 -0.74
C TYR A 171 23.13 -1.53 0.73
N GLU A 172 22.66 -2.51 1.51
CA GLU A 172 22.30 -2.35 2.93
C GLU A 172 23.43 -1.70 3.75
N SER A 173 24.69 -2.06 3.47
CA SER A 173 25.89 -1.41 4.01
C SER A 173 26.50 -0.52 2.92
N PRO A 174 26.23 0.80 2.90
CA PRO A 174 26.64 1.65 1.77
C PRO A 174 28.15 1.77 1.55
N PHE A 175 28.95 1.41 2.55
CA PHE A 175 30.40 1.51 2.52
C PHE A 175 31.09 0.19 2.12
N GLU A 176 30.33 -0.87 1.85
CA GLU A 176 30.84 -2.19 1.48
C GLU A 176 30.38 -2.56 0.08
N ASP A 177 31.30 -3.11 -0.73
CA ASP A 177 30.97 -3.63 -2.05
C ASP A 177 30.65 -5.14 -1.91
N PRO A 178 29.39 -5.56 -2.09
CA PRO A 178 29.03 -6.97 -1.96
C PRO A 178 29.50 -7.83 -3.15
N GLY A 179 30.01 -7.23 -4.22
CA GLY A 179 30.43 -7.96 -5.42
C GLY A 179 29.28 -8.57 -6.23
N ILE A 180 28.03 -8.17 -5.94
CA ILE A 180 26.83 -8.60 -6.66
C ILE A 180 26.07 -7.37 -7.18
N THR A 181 25.34 -7.55 -8.25
CA THR A 181 24.54 -6.48 -8.84
C THR A 181 23.14 -6.43 -8.20
N ASN A 182 22.48 -5.30 -8.32
CA ASN A 182 21.12 -5.09 -7.80
C ASN A 182 20.05 -5.96 -8.48
N ARG A 183 20.41 -6.73 -9.49
CA ARG A 183 19.53 -7.72 -10.14
C ARG A 183 19.59 -9.10 -9.46
N HIS A 184 20.58 -9.30 -8.61
CA HIS A 184 20.77 -10.59 -7.94
C HIS A 184 19.65 -10.79 -6.89
N PRO A 185 19.03 -11.98 -6.78
CA PRO A 185 17.95 -12.23 -5.82
C PRO A 185 18.33 -12.03 -4.34
N SER A 186 19.63 -12.15 -4.01
CA SER A 186 20.12 -11.94 -2.64
C SER A 186 20.55 -10.50 -2.37
N TRP A 187 20.27 -9.56 -3.28
CA TRP A 187 20.52 -8.14 -3.05
C TRP A 187 19.58 -7.60 -1.98
N ILE A 188 20.13 -7.05 -0.90
CA ILE A 188 19.37 -6.34 0.13
C ILE A 188 19.72 -4.86 0.01
N GLY A 189 18.73 -4.05 -0.35
CA GLY A 189 18.91 -2.60 -0.44
C GLY A 189 18.84 -1.92 0.91
N ALA A 190 19.31 -0.66 0.97
CA ALA A 190 19.36 0.17 2.18
C ALA A 190 17.94 0.62 2.59
N TRP A 191 17.09 -0.30 3.02
CA TRP A 191 15.69 -0.09 3.39
C TRP A 191 15.53 0.92 4.55
N TRP A 192 16.47 0.94 5.48
CA TRP A 192 16.47 1.83 6.66
C TRP A 192 16.69 3.31 6.29
N LEU A 193 17.42 3.57 5.20
CA LEU A 193 17.83 4.92 4.78
C LEU A 193 16.60 5.81 4.47
N GLY A 194 15.56 5.24 3.85
CA GLY A 194 14.33 5.95 3.55
C GLY A 194 13.63 6.48 4.80
N PHE A 195 13.61 5.70 5.87
CA PHE A 195 13.00 6.13 7.14
C PHE A 195 13.78 7.28 7.79
N VAL A 196 15.11 7.27 7.71
CA VAL A 196 15.96 8.36 8.23
C VAL A 196 15.70 9.66 7.46
N VAL A 197 15.72 9.59 6.13
CA VAL A 197 15.53 10.76 5.25
C VAL A 197 14.14 11.39 5.48
N TRP A 198 13.08 10.57 5.39
CA TRP A 198 11.71 11.08 5.53
C TRP A 198 11.38 11.48 6.96
N GLY A 199 11.90 10.76 7.97
CA GLY A 199 11.74 11.13 9.38
C GLY A 199 12.36 12.49 9.68
N SER A 200 13.57 12.73 9.18
CA SER A 200 14.28 14.03 9.35
C SER A 200 13.54 15.17 8.63
N ALA A 201 13.08 14.93 7.41
CA ALA A 201 12.31 15.91 6.63
C ALA A 201 11.00 16.28 7.35
N MET A 202 10.28 15.28 7.88
CA MET A 202 9.04 15.49 8.63
C MET A 202 9.29 16.25 9.93
N ALA A 203 10.36 15.94 10.66
CA ALA A 203 10.75 16.67 11.88
C ALA A 203 10.97 18.14 11.60
N LEU A 204 11.71 18.45 10.53
CA LEU A 204 11.97 19.84 10.10
C LEU A 204 10.67 20.58 9.75
N MET A 205 9.76 19.91 9.00
CA MET A 205 8.50 20.52 8.56
C MET A 205 7.44 20.62 9.68
N SER A 206 7.59 19.87 10.76
CA SER A 206 6.67 19.92 11.91
C SER A 206 6.81 21.20 12.73
N LEU A 207 8.02 21.82 12.72
CA LEU A 207 8.30 23.02 13.50
C LEU A 207 7.37 24.19 13.09
N PRO A 208 7.30 24.61 11.80
CA PRO A 208 6.39 25.70 11.43
C PRO A 208 4.92 25.33 11.66
N MET A 209 4.53 24.04 11.58
CA MET A 209 3.14 23.62 11.81
C MET A 209 2.71 23.87 13.28
N SER A 210 3.60 23.71 14.24
CA SER A 210 3.31 23.96 15.66
C SER A 210 3.02 25.43 15.96
N LEU A 211 3.50 26.34 15.12
CA LEU A 211 3.35 27.81 15.28
C LEU A 211 2.03 28.34 14.69
N PHE A 212 1.26 27.52 13.96
CA PHE A 212 0.03 27.99 13.31
C PHE A 212 -1.04 28.37 14.36
N PRO A 213 -1.76 29.52 14.15
CA PRO A 213 -2.79 29.97 15.07
C PRO A 213 -4.04 29.11 15.02
N LYS A 214 -4.82 29.10 16.09
CA LYS A 214 -6.09 28.36 16.18
C LYS A 214 -7.09 28.79 15.09
N ASN A 215 -7.18 30.10 14.85
CA ASN A 215 -8.00 30.70 13.80
C ASN A 215 -7.17 31.68 13.00
N ILE A 216 -7.23 31.59 11.68
CA ILE A 216 -6.61 32.58 10.80
C ILE A 216 -7.48 33.84 10.85
N ARG A 217 -6.90 34.97 11.30
CA ARG A 217 -7.62 36.25 11.35
C ARG A 217 -8.10 36.61 9.94
N ARG A 218 -9.42 36.71 9.78
CA ARG A 218 -9.97 37.31 8.57
C ARG A 218 -9.50 38.78 8.52
N PRO A 219 -8.90 39.24 7.42
CA PRO A 219 -8.63 40.67 7.30
C PRO A 219 -9.95 41.44 7.49
N ALA A 220 -9.89 42.56 8.20
CA ALA A 220 -11.04 43.37 8.62
C ALA A 220 -11.75 44.10 7.47
N PHE A 221 -11.83 43.48 6.30
CA PHE A 221 -12.42 44.06 5.08
C PHE A 221 -13.95 43.88 4.99
N SER A 222 -14.60 43.48 6.10
CA SER A 222 -16.06 43.31 6.13
C SER A 222 -16.75 44.21 7.16
N ALA A 223 -16.05 45.21 7.68
CA ALA A 223 -16.59 46.09 8.73
C ALA A 223 -17.17 47.41 8.20
N ASP A 224 -17.12 47.66 6.89
CA ASP A 224 -17.64 48.89 6.32
C ASP A 224 -18.90 48.63 5.44
N LYS A 225 -20.01 48.25 6.12
CA LYS A 225 -21.31 48.70 5.68
C LYS A 225 -21.83 49.65 6.77
N PRO A 226 -21.97 50.93 6.50
CA PRO A 226 -22.59 51.83 7.47
C PRO A 226 -23.98 51.36 7.75
N ALA A 227 -24.27 51.16 9.01
CA ALA A 227 -25.63 50.85 9.49
C ALA A 227 -26.51 52.09 9.20
N GLY A 228 -27.47 51.92 8.30
CA GLY A 228 -28.52 52.88 8.16
C GLY A 228 -29.32 53.00 9.45
N PRO A 229 -29.79 54.15 9.84
CA PRO A 229 -30.57 54.33 11.06
C PRO A 229 -31.96 53.76 10.89
N GLY A 230 -32.27 52.71 11.59
CA GLY A 230 -33.64 52.21 11.68
C GLY A 230 -33.75 50.67 11.60
N GLY A 231 -33.90 50.08 12.78
CA GLY A 231 -34.29 48.67 12.84
C GLY A 231 -33.75 47.91 14.04
N ASN A 232 -34.36 48.11 15.19
CA ASN A 232 -34.27 47.20 16.32
C ASN A 232 -34.78 45.81 15.94
N LYS A 233 -33.86 44.91 15.62
CA LYS A 233 -34.08 43.46 15.80
C LYS A 233 -32.77 42.87 16.32
N SER A 234 -32.76 42.62 17.62
CA SER A 234 -31.73 41.81 18.25
C SER A 234 -31.81 40.40 17.64
N GLU A 235 -30.97 40.13 16.66
CA GLU A 235 -30.66 38.75 16.31
C GLU A 235 -29.99 38.11 17.49
N LYS A 236 -30.77 37.33 18.24
CA LYS A 236 -30.24 36.43 19.27
C LYS A 236 -29.18 35.53 18.68
N PRO A 237 -28.03 35.35 19.34
CA PRO A 237 -27.08 34.35 18.89
C PRO A 237 -27.78 32.99 18.84
N ALA A 238 -27.70 32.35 17.70
CA ALA A 238 -28.29 31.04 17.46
C ALA A 238 -27.70 30.00 18.43
N PRO A 239 -28.41 28.97 18.75
CA PRO A 239 -28.74 28.54 20.11
C PRO A 239 -27.59 27.89 20.85
N THR A 240 -27.12 28.53 21.87
CA THR A 240 -26.50 27.94 23.06
C THR A 240 -27.42 26.90 23.70
N SER A 241 -28.71 26.94 23.40
CA SER A 241 -29.75 26.14 24.03
C SER A 241 -29.65 24.63 23.82
N LEU A 242 -29.15 24.16 22.66
CA LEU A 242 -29.08 22.70 22.40
C LEU A 242 -27.95 22.05 23.21
N VAL A 243 -26.80 22.72 23.28
CA VAL A 243 -25.66 22.23 24.07
C VAL A 243 -25.96 22.30 25.56
N GLU A 244 -26.66 23.37 26.01
CA GLU A 244 -27.10 23.51 27.38
C GLU A 244 -28.16 22.48 27.75
N LYS A 245 -29.18 22.27 26.91
CA LYS A 245 -30.19 21.21 27.11
C LYS A 245 -29.56 19.82 27.16
N LEU A 246 -28.55 19.55 26.30
CA LEU A 246 -27.81 18.28 26.27
C LEU A 246 -26.97 18.09 27.54
N LYS A 247 -26.42 19.17 28.13
CA LYS A 247 -25.69 19.14 29.39
C LYS A 247 -26.60 18.84 30.55
N ASP A 248 -27.77 19.45 30.59
CA ASP A 248 -28.76 19.24 31.67
C ASP A 248 -29.34 17.81 31.59
N ASP A 249 -29.60 17.30 30.41
CA ASP A 249 -30.09 15.93 30.21
C ASP A 249 -29.01 14.87 30.57
N ALA A 250 -27.75 15.17 30.31
CA ALA A 250 -26.62 14.31 30.69
C ALA A 250 -26.40 14.31 32.20
N ARG A 251 -26.66 15.45 32.88
CA ARG A 251 -26.55 15.57 34.34
C ARG A 251 -27.61 14.75 35.04
N GLY A 252 -28.83 14.68 34.46
CA GLY A 252 -29.92 13.88 35.02
C GLY A 252 -29.73 12.37 34.91
N LYS A 253 -28.83 11.91 34.04
CA LYS A 253 -28.60 10.48 33.77
C LYS A 253 -27.29 9.91 34.31
N ASN A 254 -26.55 10.67 35.11
CA ASN A 254 -25.27 10.24 35.70
C ASN A 254 -24.25 9.64 34.73
N LEU A 255 -24.34 9.95 33.41
CA LEU A 255 -23.35 9.54 32.43
C LEU A 255 -22.33 10.66 32.23
N PRO A 256 -21.05 10.32 31.95
CA PRO A 256 -20.09 11.36 31.60
C PRO A 256 -20.62 12.12 30.36
N THR A 257 -20.76 13.43 30.50
CA THR A 257 -21.37 14.34 29.49
C THR A 257 -20.80 14.16 28.10
N ILE A 258 -19.55 13.74 28.02
CA ILE A 258 -18.82 13.45 26.78
C ILE A 258 -19.44 12.26 26.03
N ALA A 259 -19.59 11.13 26.74
CA ALA A 259 -20.11 9.89 26.15
C ALA A 259 -21.57 10.07 25.69
N TYR A 260 -22.36 10.76 26.49
CA TYR A 260 -23.77 11.04 26.18
C TYR A 260 -23.93 11.91 24.91
N THR A 261 -23.15 13.00 24.82
CA THR A 261 -23.18 13.90 23.66
C THR A 261 -22.72 13.19 22.38
N GLN A 262 -21.68 12.35 22.50
CA GLN A 262 -21.19 11.54 21.39
C GLN A 262 -22.23 10.50 20.93
N SER A 263 -22.90 9.83 21.87
CA SER A 263 -23.90 8.80 21.52
C SER A 263 -25.11 9.41 20.83
N LEU A 264 -25.57 10.57 21.25
CA LEU A 264 -26.67 11.30 20.59
C LEU A 264 -26.30 11.77 19.18
N ALA A 265 -25.09 12.33 19.02
CA ALA A 265 -24.57 12.74 17.71
C ALA A 265 -24.43 11.50 16.79
N MET A 266 -23.90 10.41 17.31
CA MET A 266 -23.77 9.14 16.59
C MET A 266 -25.12 8.61 16.13
N GLY A 267 -26.14 8.65 17.01
CA GLY A 267 -27.52 8.26 16.66
C GLY A 267 -28.10 9.10 15.52
N ARG A 268 -27.85 10.41 15.51
CA ARG A 268 -28.28 11.30 14.41
C ARG A 268 -27.55 10.97 13.10
N LEU A 269 -26.24 10.74 13.19
CA LEU A 269 -25.38 10.47 12.02
C LEU A 269 -25.75 9.12 11.38
N CYS A 270 -25.98 8.07 12.19
CA CYS A 270 -26.36 6.75 11.68
C CYS A 270 -27.75 6.74 11.01
N LYS A 271 -28.63 7.67 11.39
CA LYS A 271 -29.95 7.83 10.76
C LYS A 271 -29.91 8.65 9.45
N ASN A 272 -28.76 9.26 9.13
CA ASN A 272 -28.61 10.06 7.89
C ASN A 272 -28.30 9.13 6.71
N PRO A 273 -29.26 8.89 5.80
CA PRO A 273 -29.04 7.94 4.71
C PRO A 273 -27.96 8.39 3.72
N VAL A 274 -27.81 9.68 3.48
CA VAL A 274 -26.76 10.20 2.57
C VAL A 274 -25.37 9.88 3.11
N LEU A 275 -25.15 10.12 4.42
CA LEU A 275 -23.88 9.82 5.08
C LEU A 275 -23.58 8.31 5.08
N MET A 276 -24.56 7.49 5.45
CA MET A 276 -24.38 6.04 5.58
C MET A 276 -24.09 5.38 4.23
N TRP A 277 -24.84 5.74 3.19
CA TRP A 277 -24.57 5.22 1.84
C TRP A 277 -23.24 5.75 1.28
N LYS A 278 -22.85 6.98 1.65
CA LYS A 278 -21.53 7.52 1.29
C LYS A 278 -20.39 6.73 1.96
N ILE A 279 -20.55 6.38 3.25
CA ILE A 279 -19.58 5.54 3.96
C ILE A 279 -19.48 4.16 3.28
N ALA A 280 -20.62 3.53 2.98
CA ALA A 280 -20.65 2.24 2.29
C ALA A 280 -19.95 2.30 0.91
N THR A 281 -20.23 3.36 0.13
CA THR A 281 -19.53 3.61 -1.16
C THR A 281 -18.01 3.64 -0.96
N LEU A 282 -17.54 4.43 0.01
CA LEU A 282 -16.09 4.57 0.28
C LEU A 282 -15.48 3.24 0.71
N VAL A 283 -16.17 2.48 1.59
CA VAL A 283 -15.68 1.17 2.06
C VAL A 283 -15.48 0.22 0.89
N PHE A 284 -16.47 0.06 0.03
CA PHE A 284 -16.36 -0.86 -1.12
C PHE A 284 -15.30 -0.39 -2.13
N ILE A 285 -15.35 0.87 -2.55
CA ILE A 285 -14.39 1.40 -3.53
C ILE A 285 -12.96 1.29 -3.01
N PHE A 286 -12.72 1.64 -1.75
CA PHE A 286 -11.35 1.58 -1.20
C PHE A 286 -10.88 0.16 -0.90
N ASN A 287 -11.76 -0.80 -0.61
CA ASN A 287 -11.35 -2.21 -0.60
C ASN A 287 -10.84 -2.65 -1.98
N GLY A 288 -11.54 -2.30 -3.04
CA GLY A 288 -11.10 -2.61 -4.41
C GLY A 288 -9.83 -1.86 -4.81
N VAL A 289 -9.88 -0.53 -4.78
CA VAL A 289 -8.76 0.32 -5.25
C VAL A 289 -7.53 0.19 -4.35
N GLY A 290 -7.71 0.16 -3.02
CA GLY A 290 -6.61 0.05 -2.06
C GLY A 290 -5.83 -1.25 -2.23
N GLY A 291 -6.55 -2.38 -2.31
CA GLY A 291 -5.93 -3.68 -2.55
C GLY A 291 -5.25 -3.76 -3.92
N TYR A 292 -5.93 -3.23 -4.95
CA TYR A 292 -5.39 -3.17 -6.31
C TYR A 292 -4.09 -2.36 -6.37
N VAL A 293 -4.07 -1.17 -5.79
CA VAL A 293 -2.89 -0.28 -5.84
C VAL A 293 -1.73 -0.86 -5.02
N SER A 294 -2.01 -1.40 -3.83
CA SER A 294 -0.97 -1.92 -2.94
C SER A 294 -0.25 -3.15 -3.51
N MET A 295 -1.00 -4.05 -4.17
CA MET A 295 -0.43 -5.28 -4.74
C MET A 295 -0.03 -5.15 -6.22
N PHE A 296 -0.29 -4.02 -6.86
CA PHE A 296 -0.04 -3.80 -8.29
C PHE A 296 1.43 -3.98 -8.68
N PRO A 297 2.42 -3.48 -7.90
CA PRO A 297 3.82 -3.73 -8.24
C PRO A 297 4.16 -5.22 -8.27
N LYS A 298 3.69 -5.99 -7.28
CA LYS A 298 3.88 -7.44 -7.21
C LYS A 298 3.18 -8.15 -8.38
N TYR A 299 1.97 -7.70 -8.75
CA TYR A 299 1.25 -8.21 -9.92
C TYR A 299 2.05 -7.99 -11.20
N VAL A 300 2.55 -6.77 -11.42
CA VAL A 300 3.33 -6.39 -12.63
C VAL A 300 4.63 -7.19 -12.69
N GLU A 301 5.34 -7.33 -11.57
CA GLU A 301 6.56 -8.13 -11.46
C GLU A 301 6.35 -9.57 -11.94
N ASN A 302 5.26 -10.20 -11.50
CA ASN A 302 4.97 -11.60 -11.82
C ASN A 302 4.36 -11.78 -13.22
N GLN A 303 3.46 -10.88 -13.63
CA GLN A 303 2.74 -10.97 -14.91
C GLN A 303 3.63 -10.60 -16.11
N TYR A 304 4.50 -9.60 -15.95
CA TYR A 304 5.28 -8.99 -17.04
C TYR A 304 6.78 -9.23 -16.93
N ARG A 305 7.24 -9.91 -15.89
CA ARG A 305 8.65 -10.29 -15.68
C ARG A 305 9.61 -9.10 -15.62
N VAL A 306 9.17 -8.01 -15.06
CA VAL A 306 10.03 -6.85 -14.80
C VAL A 306 10.57 -6.90 -13.37
N SER A 307 11.75 -6.32 -13.15
CA SER A 307 12.33 -6.24 -11.80
C SER A 307 11.44 -5.40 -10.88
N ALA A 308 11.49 -5.66 -9.57
CA ALA A 308 10.74 -4.93 -8.56
C ALA A 308 10.97 -3.40 -8.64
N SER A 309 12.21 -2.98 -8.90
CA SER A 309 12.58 -1.56 -9.08
C SER A 309 11.85 -0.95 -10.28
N LYS A 310 11.91 -1.61 -11.44
CA LYS A 310 11.20 -1.16 -12.66
C LYS A 310 9.69 -1.16 -12.47
N SER A 311 9.15 -2.20 -11.84
CA SER A 311 7.72 -2.30 -11.54
C SER A 311 7.25 -1.10 -10.72
N ASN A 312 7.96 -0.76 -9.66
CA ASN A 312 7.64 0.39 -8.81
C ASN A 312 7.72 1.71 -9.58
N LEU A 313 8.75 1.88 -10.39
CA LEU A 313 8.98 3.12 -11.14
C LEU A 313 7.88 3.35 -12.20
N PHE A 314 7.49 2.30 -12.93
CA PHE A 314 6.46 2.43 -13.97
C PHE A 314 5.05 2.54 -13.41
N THR A 315 4.77 1.87 -12.28
CA THR A 315 3.39 1.76 -11.79
C THR A 315 3.03 2.83 -10.76
N GLY A 316 3.98 3.28 -9.94
CA GLY A 316 3.74 4.30 -8.92
C GLY A 316 3.53 5.68 -9.52
N PRO A 317 4.59 6.31 -10.06
CA PRO A 317 4.54 7.70 -10.51
C PRO A 317 3.49 7.97 -11.60
N THR A 318 3.40 7.13 -12.63
CA THR A 318 2.48 7.36 -13.77
C THR A 318 1.02 7.41 -13.32
N LYS A 319 0.59 6.43 -12.52
CA LYS A 319 -0.77 6.36 -11.97
C LYS A 319 -1.07 7.54 -11.04
N ILE A 320 -0.12 7.83 -10.15
CA ILE A 320 -0.30 8.88 -9.13
C ILE A 320 -0.39 10.26 -9.79
N MET A 321 0.44 10.52 -10.80
CA MET A 321 0.36 11.78 -11.58
C MET A 321 -1.01 11.94 -12.24
N ALA A 322 -1.53 10.89 -12.85
CA ALA A 322 -2.87 10.91 -13.45
C ALA A 322 -3.96 11.21 -12.40
N MET A 323 -3.87 10.57 -11.22
CA MET A 323 -4.80 10.81 -10.11
C MET A 323 -4.72 12.25 -9.59
N MET A 324 -3.52 12.82 -9.46
CA MET A 324 -3.31 14.21 -9.02
C MET A 324 -3.96 15.20 -9.99
N VAL A 325 -3.68 15.02 -11.29
CA VAL A 325 -4.24 15.88 -12.34
C VAL A 325 -5.77 15.80 -12.34
N GLY A 326 -6.33 14.58 -12.28
CA GLY A 326 -7.78 14.36 -12.23
C GLY A 326 -8.42 15.04 -11.02
N LEU A 327 -7.80 14.91 -9.84
CA LEU A 327 -8.30 15.49 -8.60
C LEU A 327 -8.30 17.02 -8.66
N PHE A 328 -7.21 17.62 -9.15
CA PHE A 328 -7.07 19.08 -9.29
C PHE A 328 -8.09 19.63 -10.30
N LEU A 329 -8.17 19.03 -11.49
CA LEU A 329 -9.13 19.44 -12.53
C LEU A 329 -10.56 19.31 -12.01
N GLY A 330 -10.87 18.24 -11.27
CA GLY A 330 -12.17 18.03 -10.65
C GLY A 330 -12.56 19.17 -9.71
N GLY A 331 -11.63 19.63 -8.87
CA GLY A 331 -11.85 20.77 -7.98
C GLY A 331 -12.17 22.06 -8.74
N VAL A 332 -11.42 22.30 -9.82
CA VAL A 332 -11.63 23.47 -10.70
C VAL A 332 -13.02 23.41 -11.36
N ILE A 333 -13.37 22.25 -11.93
CA ILE A 333 -14.68 22.02 -12.59
C ILE A 333 -15.83 22.27 -11.60
N ILE A 334 -15.73 21.70 -10.39
CA ILE A 334 -16.78 21.86 -9.35
C ILE A 334 -16.91 23.33 -8.93
N ARG A 335 -15.82 24.08 -8.85
CA ARG A 335 -15.86 25.52 -8.52
C ARG A 335 -16.57 26.33 -9.60
N ILE A 336 -16.30 26.03 -10.88
CA ILE A 336 -16.85 26.77 -12.04
C ILE A 336 -18.34 26.44 -12.20
N TRP A 337 -18.69 25.15 -12.27
CA TRP A 337 -20.06 24.69 -12.61
C TRP A 337 -20.99 24.64 -11.40
N LYS A 338 -20.45 24.53 -10.17
CA LYS A 338 -21.23 24.44 -8.91
C LYS A 338 -22.37 23.41 -8.99
N PRO A 339 -22.08 22.17 -9.39
CA PRO A 339 -23.14 21.18 -9.56
C PRO A 339 -23.84 20.88 -8.23
N ARG A 340 -25.12 20.50 -8.32
CA ARG A 340 -25.92 20.05 -7.16
C ARG A 340 -25.34 18.74 -6.61
N ALA A 341 -25.61 18.44 -5.32
CA ALA A 341 -25.13 17.22 -4.65
C ALA A 341 -25.50 15.95 -5.44
N ARG A 342 -26.71 15.87 -5.95
CA ARG A 342 -27.18 14.76 -6.79
C ARG A 342 -26.35 14.61 -8.07
N THR A 343 -26.05 15.72 -8.76
CA THR A 343 -25.24 15.74 -9.98
C THR A 343 -23.82 15.24 -9.70
N ILE A 344 -23.22 15.69 -8.59
CA ILE A 344 -21.90 15.21 -8.15
C ILE A 344 -21.94 13.69 -7.92
N GLY A 345 -22.98 13.20 -7.25
CA GLY A 345 -23.17 11.76 -7.00
C GLY A 345 -23.26 10.95 -8.28
N LEU A 346 -24.05 11.43 -9.27
CA LEU A 346 -24.19 10.76 -10.58
C LEU A 346 -22.90 10.80 -11.39
N LEU A 347 -22.17 11.93 -11.35
CA LEU A 347 -20.85 12.04 -12.01
C LEU A 347 -19.84 11.07 -11.38
N SER A 348 -19.89 10.90 -10.05
CA SER A 348 -19.06 9.91 -9.37
C SER A 348 -19.42 8.49 -9.80
N ALA A 349 -20.72 8.17 -9.87
CA ALA A 349 -21.17 6.86 -10.34
C ALA A 349 -20.74 6.59 -11.79
N PHE A 350 -20.83 7.58 -12.66
CA PHE A 350 -20.37 7.48 -14.06
C PHE A 350 -18.86 7.24 -14.12
N SER A 351 -18.07 7.96 -13.33
CA SER A 351 -16.61 7.78 -13.31
C SER A 351 -16.20 6.42 -12.72
N ASP A 352 -16.92 5.91 -11.70
CA ASP A 352 -16.70 4.56 -11.16
C ASP A 352 -17.01 3.49 -12.23
N PHE A 353 -18.07 3.67 -13.00
CA PHE A 353 -18.41 2.79 -14.14
C PHE A 353 -17.30 2.78 -15.19
N VAL A 354 -16.78 3.96 -15.55
CA VAL A 354 -15.67 4.09 -16.51
C VAL A 354 -14.43 3.38 -15.97
N ASP A 355 -14.09 3.50 -14.67
CA ASP A 355 -12.96 2.81 -14.04
C ASP A 355 -13.12 1.29 -14.15
N ILE A 356 -14.34 0.76 -13.92
CA ILE A 356 -14.66 -0.68 -14.10
C ILE A 356 -14.40 -1.11 -15.56
N MET A 357 -14.82 -0.32 -16.53
CA MET A 357 -14.62 -0.63 -17.96
C MET A 357 -13.11 -0.70 -18.31
N PHE A 358 -12.32 0.26 -17.81
CA PHE A 358 -10.86 0.25 -18.03
C PHE A 358 -10.18 -0.93 -17.34
N LEU A 359 -10.60 -1.30 -16.13
CA LEU A 359 -10.09 -2.47 -15.41
C LEU A 359 -10.45 -3.77 -16.13
N SER A 360 -11.68 -3.87 -16.64
CA SER A 360 -12.14 -5.03 -17.42
C SER A 360 -11.31 -5.19 -18.70
N ALA A 361 -11.02 -4.09 -19.40
CA ALA A 361 -10.14 -4.10 -20.56
C ALA A 361 -8.70 -4.51 -20.17
N GLY A 362 -8.20 -3.99 -19.05
CA GLY A 362 -6.86 -4.33 -18.51
C GLY A 362 -6.71 -5.82 -18.17
N MET A 363 -7.80 -6.48 -17.79
CA MET A 363 -7.83 -7.92 -17.50
C MET A 363 -7.41 -8.78 -18.70
N TYR A 364 -7.59 -8.28 -19.94
CA TYR A 364 -7.21 -8.99 -21.16
C TYR A 364 -5.80 -8.64 -21.65
N LEU A 365 -5.12 -7.68 -21.02
CA LEU A 365 -3.78 -7.24 -21.41
C LEU A 365 -2.67 -7.99 -20.67
N GLY A 366 -2.80 -9.30 -20.53
CA GLY A 366 -1.76 -10.15 -19.93
C GLY A 366 -0.70 -10.58 -20.94
N CYS A 367 0.40 -11.12 -20.45
CA CYS A 367 1.35 -11.90 -21.25
C CYS A 367 0.88 -13.35 -21.31
N SER A 368 1.32 -14.09 -22.32
CA SER A 368 0.98 -15.52 -22.44
C SER A 368 1.48 -16.30 -21.22
N ASN A 369 0.72 -17.31 -20.85
CA ASN A 369 1.09 -18.20 -19.74
C ASN A 369 2.38 -18.95 -20.11
N TRP A 370 3.38 -18.83 -19.26
CA TRP A 370 4.65 -19.52 -19.43
C TRP A 370 4.88 -20.43 -18.24
N GLN A 371 5.52 -21.52 -18.47
CA GLN A 371 5.81 -22.53 -17.46
C GLN A 371 7.31 -22.60 -17.22
N LEU A 372 7.67 -22.94 -16.00
CA LEU A 372 9.06 -23.30 -15.71
C LEU A 372 9.38 -24.62 -16.40
N ALA A 373 10.49 -24.62 -17.13
CA ALA A 373 10.94 -25.83 -17.83
C ALA A 373 11.31 -26.92 -16.80
N GLY A 374 11.06 -28.16 -17.17
CA GLY A 374 11.35 -29.30 -16.31
C GLY A 374 10.46 -29.41 -15.08
N THR A 375 9.25 -28.82 -15.11
CA THR A 375 8.30 -28.97 -14.01
C THR A 375 7.08 -29.77 -14.45
N GLU A 376 6.54 -30.57 -13.53
CA GLU A 376 5.31 -31.33 -13.73
C GLU A 376 4.25 -30.83 -12.73
N VAL A 377 3.02 -30.68 -13.20
CA VAL A 377 1.91 -30.27 -12.34
C VAL A 377 1.29 -31.51 -11.72
N ASN A 378 1.32 -31.61 -10.40
CA ASN A 378 0.72 -32.71 -9.64
C ASN A 378 -0.82 -32.63 -9.67
N GLU A 379 -1.50 -33.72 -9.29
CA GLU A 379 -2.96 -33.78 -9.17
C GLU A 379 -3.54 -32.70 -8.24
N SER A 380 -2.74 -32.20 -7.29
CA SER A 380 -3.12 -31.12 -6.38
C SER A 380 -2.99 -29.71 -7.00
N GLY A 381 -2.60 -29.61 -8.29
CA GLY A 381 -2.43 -28.34 -8.99
C GLY A 381 -1.13 -27.60 -8.65
N ARG A 382 -0.17 -28.26 -8.00
CA ARG A 382 1.14 -27.70 -7.66
C ARG A 382 2.19 -28.17 -8.66
N MET A 383 3.17 -27.33 -8.90
CA MET A 383 4.34 -27.70 -9.70
C MET A 383 5.39 -28.39 -8.84
N SER A 384 5.83 -29.57 -9.30
CA SER A 384 7.01 -30.27 -8.80
C SER A 384 8.21 -29.87 -9.63
N ILE A 385 9.34 -29.54 -8.98
CA ILE A 385 10.61 -29.25 -9.65
C ILE A 385 11.41 -30.52 -9.94
N ALA A 386 10.98 -31.65 -9.38
CA ALA A 386 11.60 -32.95 -9.65
C ALA A 386 11.06 -33.53 -10.97
N ASN A 387 11.97 -34.00 -11.82
CA ASN A 387 11.67 -34.58 -13.12
C ASN A 387 12.71 -35.68 -13.46
N SER A 388 12.52 -36.37 -14.57
CA SER A 388 13.39 -37.48 -14.96
C SER A 388 14.85 -37.07 -15.26
N CYS A 389 15.11 -35.81 -15.66
CA CYS A 389 16.46 -35.38 -16.01
C CYS A 389 17.28 -34.91 -14.79
N ASN A 390 16.63 -34.53 -13.69
CA ASN A 390 17.28 -34.17 -12.42
C ASN A 390 17.08 -35.23 -11.32
N GLU A 391 16.72 -36.44 -11.70
CA GLU A 391 16.54 -37.56 -10.78
C GLU A 391 17.83 -37.85 -9.99
N GLY A 392 17.72 -37.87 -8.67
CA GLY A 392 18.86 -38.04 -7.76
C GLY A 392 19.61 -36.77 -7.41
N CYS A 393 19.15 -35.59 -7.82
CA CYS A 393 19.76 -34.30 -7.43
C CYS A 393 19.24 -33.77 -6.08
N ASP A 394 18.10 -34.26 -5.60
CA ASP A 394 17.47 -33.84 -4.33
C ASP A 394 17.28 -32.31 -4.21
N CYS A 395 16.85 -31.67 -5.29
CA CYS A 395 16.67 -30.22 -5.39
C CYS A 395 15.61 -29.71 -4.40
N THR A 396 15.88 -28.57 -3.77
CA THR A 396 14.98 -27.96 -2.78
C THR A 396 14.26 -26.73 -3.33
N THR A 397 13.15 -26.34 -2.71
CA THR A 397 12.44 -25.09 -3.01
C THR A 397 12.79 -23.97 -2.00
N ARG A 398 13.90 -24.10 -1.27
CA ARG A 398 14.33 -23.12 -0.23
C ARG A 398 14.68 -21.76 -0.81
N SER A 399 15.28 -21.72 -1.99
CA SER A 399 15.67 -20.48 -2.67
C SER A 399 15.30 -20.54 -4.16
N PHE A 400 14.83 -19.45 -4.69
CA PHE A 400 14.50 -19.32 -6.11
C PHE A 400 15.69 -18.68 -6.83
N GLN A 401 16.35 -19.44 -7.69
CA GLN A 401 17.54 -19.01 -8.41
C GLN A 401 17.38 -19.33 -9.89
N PRO A 402 16.47 -18.63 -10.60
CA PRO A 402 16.16 -18.99 -11.97
C PRO A 402 17.38 -18.92 -12.88
N VAL A 403 17.44 -19.86 -13.81
CA VAL A 403 18.48 -19.92 -14.86
C VAL A 403 17.79 -20.05 -16.23
N CYS A 404 18.33 -19.33 -17.20
CA CYS A 404 17.81 -19.29 -18.57
C CYS A 404 18.69 -20.14 -19.49
N ASP A 405 18.09 -21.13 -20.15
CA ASP A 405 18.66 -21.76 -21.33
C ASP A 405 18.45 -20.82 -22.53
N VAL A 406 19.50 -20.15 -22.95
CA VAL A 406 19.46 -19.16 -24.02
C VAL A 406 19.08 -19.79 -25.38
N ALA A 407 19.47 -21.05 -25.59
CA ALA A 407 19.22 -21.77 -26.88
C ALA A 407 17.74 -22.09 -27.06
N GLN A 408 17.05 -22.56 -26.00
CA GLN A 408 15.64 -22.94 -26.04
C GLN A 408 14.71 -21.87 -25.48
N ARG A 409 15.25 -20.78 -24.93
CA ARG A 409 14.51 -19.72 -24.21
C ARG A 409 13.64 -20.31 -23.10
N ALA A 410 14.17 -21.30 -22.40
CA ALA A 410 13.50 -22.03 -21.34
C ALA A 410 14.08 -21.64 -19.96
N THR A 411 13.23 -21.21 -19.04
CA THR A 411 13.65 -20.84 -17.69
C THR A 411 13.42 -22.01 -16.74
N TYR A 412 14.46 -22.43 -16.03
CA TYR A 412 14.40 -23.43 -14.96
C TYR A 412 14.35 -22.76 -13.59
N PHE A 413 13.82 -23.47 -12.59
CA PHE A 413 13.65 -22.96 -11.21
C PHE A 413 15.00 -22.64 -10.55
N SER A 414 16.00 -23.48 -10.74
CA SER A 414 17.34 -23.35 -10.18
C SER A 414 18.34 -24.12 -11.04
N PRO A 415 19.67 -23.91 -10.88
CA PRO A 415 20.66 -24.77 -11.53
C PRO A 415 20.45 -26.25 -11.22
N CYS A 416 20.11 -26.57 -9.95
CA CYS A 416 19.79 -27.93 -9.54
C CYS A 416 18.60 -28.49 -10.34
N ALA A 417 17.51 -27.73 -10.50
CA ALA A 417 16.31 -28.16 -11.26
C ALA A 417 16.63 -28.37 -12.73
N ALA A 418 17.65 -27.67 -13.27
CA ALA A 418 18.17 -27.87 -14.62
C ALA A 418 19.18 -29.04 -14.71
N GLY A 419 19.42 -29.73 -13.59
CA GLY A 419 20.39 -30.81 -13.50
C GLY A 419 21.84 -30.36 -13.69
N CYS A 420 22.18 -29.16 -13.22
CA CYS A 420 23.50 -28.56 -13.42
C CYS A 420 24.49 -28.95 -12.32
N PHE A 421 25.73 -29.28 -12.74
CA PHE A 421 26.88 -29.58 -11.87
C PHE A 421 27.91 -28.46 -12.00
N ASP A 422 28.53 -28.06 -10.89
CA ASP A 422 29.64 -27.09 -10.88
C ASP A 422 30.99 -27.82 -11.09
N ARG A 423 31.77 -27.35 -12.05
CA ARG A 423 33.11 -27.85 -12.33
C ARG A 423 34.23 -26.96 -11.78
N GLY A 424 33.93 -25.93 -11.02
CA GLY A 424 34.92 -25.09 -10.36
C GLY A 424 35.53 -23.96 -11.20
N ASN A 425 35.34 -23.95 -12.52
CA ASN A 425 35.89 -22.93 -13.44
C ASN A 425 34.80 -21.98 -14.00
N GLY A 426 33.63 -21.88 -13.34
CA GLY A 426 32.50 -21.06 -13.81
C GLY A 426 31.73 -21.66 -14.98
N SER A 427 32.10 -22.87 -15.43
CA SER A 427 31.39 -23.62 -16.46
C SER A 427 30.41 -24.60 -15.80
N MET A 428 29.16 -24.55 -16.22
CA MET A 428 28.08 -25.41 -15.72
C MET A 428 27.77 -26.52 -16.74
N TYR A 429 27.62 -27.72 -16.26
CA TYR A 429 27.15 -28.88 -17.03
C TYR A 429 25.74 -29.21 -16.57
N CYS A 430 24.78 -29.24 -17.49
CA CYS A 430 23.36 -29.44 -17.15
C CYS A 430 22.77 -30.60 -17.95
N THR A 431 22.18 -31.56 -17.26
CA THR A 431 21.58 -32.77 -17.86
C THR A 431 20.24 -32.48 -18.54
N CYS A 432 19.49 -31.48 -18.09
CA CYS A 432 18.19 -31.13 -18.62
C CYS A 432 18.26 -30.21 -19.86
N ILE A 433 19.44 -29.63 -20.10
CA ILE A 433 19.65 -28.67 -21.19
C ILE A 433 20.39 -29.39 -22.31
N ALA A 434 19.71 -29.55 -23.47
CA ALA A 434 20.33 -30.18 -24.64
C ALA A 434 21.41 -29.25 -25.20
N GLY A 435 22.65 -29.54 -24.91
CA GLY A 435 23.79 -28.85 -25.55
C GLY A 435 23.87 -29.15 -27.04
N ASN A 436 24.39 -28.21 -27.82
CA ASN A 436 24.76 -28.41 -29.22
C ASN A 436 25.94 -29.42 -29.25
N SER A 437 25.62 -30.69 -29.16
CA SER A 437 26.63 -31.73 -28.98
C SER A 437 27.05 -32.33 -30.30
N SER A 438 28.19 -31.91 -30.79
CA SER A 438 29.04 -32.74 -31.65
C SER A 438 29.96 -33.67 -30.82
N SER A 439 29.73 -33.81 -29.52
CA SER A 439 30.53 -34.69 -28.66
C SER A 439 29.84 -36.05 -28.47
N PRO A 440 30.55 -37.16 -28.67
CA PRO A 440 29.97 -38.50 -28.54
C PRO A 440 29.57 -38.85 -27.08
N THR A 441 29.84 -38.00 -26.11
CA THR A 441 29.50 -38.22 -24.70
C THR A 441 28.18 -37.54 -24.28
N GLY A 442 27.49 -36.82 -25.19
CA GLY A 442 26.16 -36.24 -24.95
C GLY A 442 26.11 -35.04 -23.99
N PHE A 443 27.27 -34.60 -23.50
CA PHE A 443 27.37 -33.47 -22.55
C PHE A 443 27.97 -32.25 -23.25
N GLY A 444 27.13 -31.30 -23.62
CA GLY A 444 27.57 -30.00 -24.15
C GLY A 444 27.72 -28.94 -23.07
N LEU A 445 28.59 -27.97 -23.29
CA LEU A 445 28.63 -26.75 -22.44
C LEU A 445 27.29 -26.05 -22.57
N ALA A 446 26.54 -25.97 -21.47
CA ALA A 446 25.25 -25.33 -21.47
C ALA A 446 25.41 -23.80 -21.53
N ASN A 447 24.79 -23.17 -22.52
CA ASN A 447 24.76 -21.70 -22.62
C ASN A 447 23.65 -21.16 -21.69
N VAL A 448 23.97 -21.11 -20.39
CA VAL A 448 23.04 -20.79 -19.33
C VAL A 448 23.37 -19.41 -18.75
N GLU A 449 22.37 -18.55 -18.70
CA GLU A 449 22.47 -17.23 -18.06
C GLU A 449 21.67 -17.21 -16.77
N ASP A 450 22.16 -16.49 -15.76
CA ASP A 450 21.47 -16.30 -14.50
C ASP A 450 20.26 -15.40 -14.69
N GLY A 451 19.10 -15.83 -14.18
CA GLY A 451 17.86 -15.08 -14.23
C GLY A 451 16.84 -15.66 -15.19
N PHE A 452 15.81 -14.87 -15.44
CA PHE A 452 14.76 -15.24 -16.39
C PHE A 452 15.20 -15.00 -17.84
N CYS A 453 14.79 -15.87 -18.73
CA CYS A 453 14.90 -15.61 -20.17
C CYS A 453 14.13 -14.34 -20.54
N GLU A 454 14.67 -13.57 -21.48
CA GLU A 454 13.97 -12.39 -22.00
C GLU A 454 12.66 -12.78 -22.67
N PHE A 455 11.59 -12.15 -22.25
CA PHE A 455 10.25 -12.40 -22.76
C PHE A 455 9.67 -11.11 -23.34
N PRO A 456 9.49 -11.00 -24.66
CA PRO A 456 8.95 -9.78 -25.27
C PRO A 456 7.44 -9.68 -25.00
N CYS A 457 7.05 -8.82 -24.08
CA CYS A 457 5.64 -8.54 -23.80
C CYS A 457 5.43 -7.02 -23.72
N GLY A 458 4.95 -6.43 -24.80
CA GLY A 458 4.66 -5.00 -24.94
C GLY A 458 3.39 -4.53 -24.22
N ASN A 459 2.55 -5.46 -23.75
CA ASN A 459 1.25 -5.15 -23.16
C ASN A 459 1.34 -4.33 -21.86
N LEU A 460 2.48 -4.33 -21.18
CA LEU A 460 2.69 -3.56 -19.94
C LEU A 460 2.44 -2.06 -20.16
N TYR A 461 3.00 -1.49 -21.20
CA TYR A 461 2.86 -0.06 -21.50
C TYR A 461 1.41 0.31 -21.77
N LEU A 462 0.72 -0.51 -22.55
CA LEU A 462 -0.70 -0.32 -22.86
C LEU A 462 -1.55 -0.41 -21.60
N LEU A 463 -1.27 -1.39 -20.71
CA LEU A 463 -1.95 -1.53 -19.42
C LEU A 463 -1.76 -0.29 -18.55
N VAL A 464 -0.53 0.21 -18.41
CA VAL A 464 -0.19 1.38 -17.59
C VAL A 464 -0.93 2.64 -18.12
N ILE A 465 -0.95 2.84 -19.43
CA ILE A 465 -1.67 3.97 -20.07
C ILE A 465 -3.17 3.85 -19.79
N LEU A 466 -3.74 2.68 -20.05
CA LEU A 466 -5.17 2.41 -19.87
C LEU A 466 -5.61 2.70 -18.43
N ILE A 467 -4.90 2.14 -17.45
CA ILE A 467 -5.21 2.35 -16.02
C ILE A 467 -5.02 3.82 -15.63
N SER A 468 -3.99 4.49 -16.14
CA SER A 468 -3.72 5.90 -15.82
C SER A 468 -4.87 6.80 -16.32
N VAL A 469 -5.39 6.55 -17.53
CA VAL A 469 -6.54 7.29 -18.08
C VAL A 469 -7.80 7.02 -17.23
N GLY A 470 -8.04 5.77 -16.87
CA GLY A 470 -9.15 5.40 -15.97
C GLY A 470 -9.08 6.14 -14.63
N LYS A 471 -7.89 6.14 -14.01
CA LYS A 471 -7.66 6.82 -12.72
C LYS A 471 -7.80 8.34 -12.83
N LEU A 472 -7.37 8.95 -13.94
CA LEU A 472 -7.57 10.39 -14.18
C LEU A 472 -9.08 10.73 -14.18
N ILE A 473 -9.86 10.00 -14.94
CA ILE A 473 -11.32 10.20 -15.05
C ILE A 473 -11.99 9.92 -13.69
N GLY A 474 -11.60 8.83 -13.03
CA GLY A 474 -12.15 8.41 -11.73
C GLY A 474 -11.95 9.42 -10.60
N GLN A 475 -10.92 10.27 -10.68
CA GLN A 475 -10.63 11.26 -9.65
C GLN A 475 -11.38 12.59 -9.83
N LEU A 476 -11.94 12.88 -11.02
CA LEU A 476 -12.60 14.16 -11.30
C LEU A 476 -13.72 14.51 -10.29
N PRO A 477 -14.67 13.62 -9.94
CA PRO A 477 -15.74 13.97 -9.00
C PRO A 477 -15.37 13.76 -7.51
N ARG A 478 -14.19 13.24 -7.18
CA ARG A 478 -13.85 12.81 -5.80
C ARG A 478 -13.90 13.95 -4.78
N VAL A 479 -13.43 15.14 -5.15
CA VAL A 479 -13.48 16.34 -4.28
C VAL A 479 -14.95 16.69 -3.94
N GLY A 480 -15.85 16.58 -4.91
CA GLY A 480 -17.28 16.79 -4.71
C GLY A 480 -17.87 15.82 -3.69
N GLY A 481 -17.46 14.56 -3.75
CA GLY A 481 -17.87 13.54 -2.79
C GLY A 481 -17.51 13.91 -1.33
N MET A 482 -16.30 14.47 -1.11
CA MET A 482 -15.87 14.95 0.21
C MET A 482 -16.74 16.13 0.67
N LEU A 483 -17.03 17.06 -0.23
CA LEU A 483 -17.89 18.21 0.08
C LEU A 483 -19.31 17.78 0.46
N ILE A 484 -19.87 16.75 -0.19
CA ILE A 484 -21.19 16.19 0.17
C ILE A 484 -21.14 15.69 1.62
N THR A 485 -20.10 14.96 2.02
CA THR A 485 -19.93 14.45 3.38
C THR A 485 -19.95 15.59 4.42
N LEU A 486 -19.27 16.69 4.14
CA LEU A 486 -19.18 17.83 5.08
C LEU A 486 -20.47 18.69 5.10
N ARG A 487 -21.28 18.63 4.04
CA ARG A 487 -22.51 19.45 3.91
C ARG A 487 -23.80 18.71 4.26
N CYS A 488 -23.79 17.37 4.26
CA CYS A 488 -24.97 16.57 4.61
C CYS A 488 -25.17 16.43 6.13
N VAL A 489 -24.25 16.96 6.95
CA VAL A 489 -24.30 16.88 8.41
C VAL A 489 -24.35 18.28 9.04
N HIS A 490 -24.88 18.36 10.28
CA HIS A 490 -24.94 19.62 11.02
C HIS A 490 -23.51 20.14 11.30
N PRO A 491 -23.25 21.46 11.24
CA PRO A 491 -21.90 22.01 11.46
C PRO A 491 -21.23 21.57 12.78
N ALA A 492 -22.01 21.39 13.85
CA ALA A 492 -21.51 20.93 15.15
C ALA A 492 -21.06 19.45 15.09
N ASP A 493 -21.63 18.64 14.22
CA ASP A 493 -21.38 17.19 14.13
C ASP A 493 -20.31 16.82 13.09
N LYS A 494 -19.76 17.79 12.34
CA LYS A 494 -18.76 17.54 11.28
C LYS A 494 -17.54 16.75 11.76
N GLY A 495 -16.99 17.10 12.95
CA GLY A 495 -15.84 16.40 13.52
C GLY A 495 -16.16 14.94 13.83
N ILE A 496 -17.32 14.71 14.45
CA ILE A 496 -17.78 13.36 14.82
C ILE A 496 -18.11 12.54 13.54
N ALA A 497 -18.70 13.17 12.53
CA ALA A 497 -18.98 12.52 11.23
C ALA A 497 -17.69 12.08 10.53
N MET A 498 -16.65 12.93 10.56
CA MET A 498 -15.33 12.59 10.01
C MET A 498 -14.67 11.48 10.82
N GLY A 499 -14.84 11.50 12.15
CA GLY A 499 -14.36 10.42 13.04
C GLY A 499 -15.07 9.09 12.77
N LEU A 500 -16.40 9.11 12.61
CA LEU A 500 -17.19 7.93 12.26
C LEU A 500 -16.77 7.37 10.88
N MET A 501 -16.59 8.25 9.91
CA MET A 501 -16.11 7.86 8.58
C MET A 501 -14.72 7.23 8.67
N GLY A 502 -13.82 7.81 9.47
CA GLY A 502 -12.48 7.25 9.73
C GLY A 502 -12.52 5.89 10.42
N LEU A 503 -13.38 5.73 11.43
CA LEU A 503 -13.60 4.45 12.12
C LEU A 503 -14.06 3.36 11.14
N CYS A 504 -15.11 3.64 10.37
CA CYS A 504 -15.64 2.70 9.39
C CYS A 504 -14.60 2.38 8.30
N PHE A 505 -13.86 3.38 7.86
CA PHE A 505 -12.82 3.24 6.85
C PHE A 505 -11.69 2.30 7.35
N ASN A 506 -11.20 2.51 8.56
CA ASN A 506 -10.12 1.69 9.12
C ASN A 506 -10.58 0.25 9.39
N LEU A 507 -11.75 0.09 9.98
CA LEU A 507 -12.28 -1.23 10.34
C LEU A 507 -12.69 -2.03 9.10
N LEU A 508 -13.42 -1.41 8.20
CA LEU A 508 -14.03 -2.08 7.06
C LEU A 508 -13.26 -1.97 5.75
N UNK A 509 -12.23 -1.10 5.82
CA UNK A 509 -11.43 -1.00 4.66
C UNK A 509 -10.03 -1.38 4.90
N UNK A 510 -9.40 -0.88 5.69
CA UNK A 510 -8.10 -0.97 5.90
C UNK A 510 -7.67 -2.23 6.43
N VAL A 511 -8.47 -2.91 7.19
CA VAL A 511 -8.10 -4.27 7.66
C VAL A 511 -8.38 -5.34 6.58
N PRO A 512 -9.55 -5.38 5.92
CA PRO A 512 -9.85 -6.51 5.03
C PRO A 512 -9.05 -6.57 3.73
N TYR A 513 -8.78 -5.44 3.05
CA TYR A 513 -8.22 -5.51 1.70
C TYR A 513 -6.84 -6.19 1.66
N PRO A 514 -5.92 -5.97 2.61
CA PRO A 514 -4.62 -6.66 2.52
C PRO A 514 -4.76 -8.17 2.67
N LEU A 515 -5.68 -8.61 3.51
CA LEU A 515 -5.95 -10.03 3.73
C LEU A 515 -6.57 -10.67 2.48
N ILE A 516 -7.57 -10.02 1.88
CA ILE A 516 -8.26 -10.50 0.68
C ILE A 516 -7.27 -10.64 -0.49
N TYR A 517 -6.49 -9.59 -0.75
CA TYR A 517 -5.56 -9.61 -1.88
C TYR A 517 -4.36 -10.54 -1.63
N SER A 518 -3.88 -10.66 -0.39
CA SER A 518 -2.86 -11.67 -0.05
C SER A 518 -3.39 -13.08 -0.28
N ALA A 519 -4.64 -13.36 0.11
CA ALA A 519 -5.27 -14.67 -0.11
C ALA A 519 -5.40 -14.98 -1.60
N ILE A 520 -5.65 -13.99 -2.47
CA ILE A 520 -5.67 -14.18 -3.93
C ILE A 520 -4.29 -14.64 -4.44
N PHE A 521 -3.22 -13.96 -4.00
CA PHE A 521 -1.85 -14.34 -4.37
C PHE A 521 -1.54 -15.76 -3.87
N ASP A 522 -1.87 -16.06 -2.62
CA ASP A 522 -1.63 -17.39 -2.03
C ASP A 522 -2.41 -18.49 -2.76
N ALA A 523 -3.66 -18.23 -3.13
CA ALA A 523 -4.52 -19.20 -3.85
C ALA A 523 -4.01 -19.49 -5.28
N THR A 524 -3.24 -18.59 -5.86
CA THR A 524 -2.70 -18.77 -7.23
C THR A 524 -1.24 -19.22 -7.24
N CYS A 525 -0.69 -19.57 -6.09
CA CYS A 525 0.70 -20.01 -5.94
C CYS A 525 0.89 -21.46 -6.42
N LEU A 526 1.84 -21.67 -7.31
CA LEU A 526 2.20 -22.97 -7.88
C LEU A 526 3.40 -23.63 -7.18
N VAL A 527 4.40 -22.81 -6.78
CA VAL A 527 5.62 -23.32 -6.10
C VAL A 527 5.81 -22.55 -4.80
N TRP A 528 5.75 -23.28 -3.69
CA TRP A 528 5.96 -22.74 -2.34
C TRP A 528 7.38 -23.01 -1.87
N GLU A 529 7.94 -22.07 -1.15
CA GLU A 529 9.12 -22.28 -0.31
C GLU A 529 8.77 -23.32 0.77
N GLU A 530 9.57 -24.38 0.86
CA GLU A 530 9.41 -25.42 1.89
C GLU A 530 10.65 -25.46 2.79
N ARG A 531 10.41 -25.27 4.09
CA ARG A 531 11.46 -25.37 5.14
C ARG A 531 10.90 -26.20 6.30
N GLY A 532 11.54 -27.34 6.56
CA GLY A 532 11.16 -28.20 7.69
C GLY A 532 9.67 -28.56 7.71
N GLY A 533 9.06 -28.83 6.55
CA GLY A 533 7.66 -29.18 6.44
C GLY A 533 6.66 -28.02 6.57
N ARG A 534 7.16 -26.77 6.70
CA ARG A 534 6.33 -25.57 6.75
C ARG A 534 6.43 -24.79 5.43
N ARG A 535 5.30 -24.22 5.03
CA ARG A 535 5.23 -23.35 3.85
C ARG A 535 5.72 -21.93 4.20
N GLY A 536 6.61 -21.42 3.39
CA GLY A 536 7.12 -20.05 3.46
C GLY A 536 6.50 -19.15 2.38
N ASN A 537 7.36 -18.48 1.62
CA ASN A 537 6.95 -17.56 0.56
C ASN A 537 6.53 -18.31 -0.71
N CYS A 538 5.73 -17.67 -1.55
CA CYS A 538 5.43 -18.18 -2.88
C CYS A 538 6.48 -17.68 -3.88
N TRP A 539 7.09 -18.60 -4.61
CA TRP A 539 8.11 -18.30 -5.63
C TRP A 539 7.53 -18.13 -7.03
N PHE A 540 6.46 -18.85 -7.34
CA PHE A 540 5.93 -18.90 -8.71
C PHE A 540 4.42 -18.96 -8.70
N TYR A 541 3.78 -18.11 -9.53
CA TYR A 541 2.33 -17.92 -9.58
C TYR A 541 1.75 -18.38 -10.90
N ASP A 542 0.51 -18.89 -10.89
CA ASP A 542 -0.32 -19.09 -12.08
C ASP A 542 -0.77 -17.71 -12.57
N VAL A 543 -0.09 -17.17 -13.55
CA VAL A 543 -0.26 -15.78 -13.99
C VAL A 543 -1.66 -15.52 -14.59
N ASP A 544 -2.29 -16.52 -15.22
CA ASP A 544 -3.64 -16.37 -15.77
C ASP A 544 -4.69 -16.35 -14.66
N LYS A 545 -4.64 -17.33 -13.74
CA LYS A 545 -5.55 -17.33 -12.57
C LYS A 545 -5.37 -16.07 -11.73
N LEU A 546 -4.13 -15.65 -11.49
CA LEU A 546 -3.83 -14.43 -10.74
C LEU A 546 -4.44 -13.20 -11.42
N ARG A 547 -4.26 -13.07 -12.74
CA ARG A 547 -4.80 -11.96 -13.53
C ARG A 547 -6.32 -11.85 -13.40
N PHE A 548 -7.03 -12.95 -13.63
CA PHE A 548 -8.50 -12.96 -13.57
C PHE A 548 -9.02 -12.75 -12.14
N ALA A 549 -8.43 -13.39 -11.13
CA ALA A 549 -8.84 -13.25 -9.74
C ALA A 549 -8.56 -11.82 -9.21
N TYR A 550 -7.38 -11.29 -9.49
CA TYR A 550 -6.94 -9.96 -9.03
C TYR A 550 -7.82 -8.83 -9.59
N HIS A 551 -8.05 -8.82 -10.91
CA HIS A 551 -8.94 -7.84 -11.54
C HIS A 551 -10.40 -8.10 -11.19
N GLY A 552 -10.84 -9.36 -11.19
CA GLY A 552 -12.22 -9.76 -10.93
C GLY A 552 -12.71 -9.32 -9.55
N VAL A 553 -11.94 -9.59 -8.49
CA VAL A 553 -12.29 -9.16 -7.12
C VAL A 553 -12.37 -7.63 -7.04
N THR A 554 -11.44 -6.93 -7.71
CA THR A 554 -11.47 -5.45 -7.77
C THR A 554 -12.76 -4.94 -8.44
N ILE A 555 -13.13 -5.54 -9.57
CA ILE A 555 -14.36 -5.19 -10.33
C ILE A 555 -15.61 -5.43 -9.47
N VAL A 556 -15.67 -6.52 -8.72
CA VAL A 556 -16.79 -6.82 -7.81
C VAL A 556 -16.91 -5.72 -6.73
N PHE A 557 -15.81 -5.36 -6.09
CA PHE A 557 -15.81 -4.29 -5.08
C PHE A 557 -16.24 -2.94 -5.66
N LEU A 558 -15.73 -2.58 -6.83
CA LEU A 558 -16.11 -1.32 -7.51
C LEU A 558 -17.59 -1.35 -7.93
N GLY A 559 -18.11 -2.49 -8.38
CA GLY A 559 -19.52 -2.68 -8.73
C GLY A 559 -20.43 -2.46 -7.52
N LEU A 560 -20.08 -3.05 -6.35
CA LEU A 560 -20.83 -2.82 -5.11
C LEU A 560 -20.77 -1.34 -4.69
N GLY A 561 -19.61 -0.72 -4.82
CA GLY A 561 -19.42 0.70 -4.56
C GLY A 561 -20.27 1.58 -5.47
N LEU A 562 -20.33 1.23 -6.76
CA LEU A 562 -21.17 1.92 -7.77
C LEU A 562 -22.66 1.85 -7.39
N ILE A 563 -23.15 0.68 -6.97
CA ILE A 563 -24.54 0.52 -6.52
C ILE A 563 -24.82 1.44 -5.31
N CYS A 564 -23.93 1.42 -4.31
CA CYS A 564 -24.05 2.29 -3.13
C CYS A 564 -24.03 3.78 -3.52
N GLN A 565 -23.19 4.16 -4.49
CA GLN A 565 -23.06 5.53 -4.98
C GLN A 565 -24.36 5.99 -5.68
N LEU A 566 -25.01 5.12 -6.45
CA LEU A 566 -26.30 5.40 -7.08
C LEU A 566 -27.41 5.60 -6.04
N VAL A 567 -27.46 4.74 -5.02
CA VAL A 567 -28.42 4.86 -3.92
C VAL A 567 -28.18 6.17 -3.14
N MET A 568 -26.91 6.48 -2.84
CA MET A 568 -26.54 7.76 -2.18
C MET A 568 -27.03 8.96 -3.00
N SER A 569 -26.84 8.91 -4.32
CA SER A 569 -27.25 9.99 -5.25
C SER A 569 -28.77 10.19 -5.27
N TYR A 570 -29.53 9.10 -5.10
CA TYR A 570 -31.01 9.18 -4.99
C TYR A 570 -31.41 9.96 -3.72
N TYR A 571 -30.82 9.62 -2.56
CA TYR A 571 -31.11 10.32 -1.29
C TYR A 571 -30.55 11.75 -1.26
N ALA A 572 -29.46 12.03 -1.98
CA ALA A 572 -28.83 13.35 -2.04
C ALA A 572 -29.71 14.41 -2.73
N LYS A 573 -30.82 14.01 -3.37
CA LYS A 573 -31.84 14.93 -3.91
C LYS A 573 -32.40 15.86 -2.83
N ARG A 574 -32.40 15.42 -1.57
CA ARG A 574 -32.92 16.18 -0.41
C ARG A 574 -31.88 17.12 0.23
N VAL A 575 -30.62 17.06 -0.22
CA VAL A 575 -29.53 17.91 0.30
C VAL A 575 -29.39 19.12 -0.63
N THR A 576 -29.78 20.28 -0.13
CA THR A 576 -29.73 21.55 -0.89
C THR A 576 -28.43 22.32 -0.61
#